data_7d5ae78061c29c5cb6a4bdfa364492ce
#
_entry.id   7d5ae78061c29c5cb6a4bdfa364492ce
#
_cell.length_a   1.000
_cell.length_b   1.000
_cell.length_c   1.000
_cell.angle_alpha   90.00
_cell.angle_beta   90.00
_cell.angle_gamma   90.00
#
_symmetry.space_group_name_H-M   'P 1'
#
loop_
_entity.id
_entity.type
_entity.pdbx_description
1 polymer ?
#
loop_
_entity_poly.entity_id
_entity_poly.type
_entity_poly.pdbx_seq_one_letter_code
_entity_poly.pdbx_strand_id
1 'polypeptide(L)'
;RSGNISLKTQNNNEEGFLITPSGKKYDSLKADDIVFVSLEGKYDEKGLQPSSEWRFHKDIYLNKTDAKAVVHAHSPHATAVSAHNKDIPAFHYMIALAGGDNIKCAKYATFGTQELSDNIIEALENRKACLMSNHGQVAYGDNLNSAFELAEEVENICHQYINAIKLGEPKILSSSEMDVILEKVKNYKKG
;
A
#
# COMPACT_ATOMS: atom_id res chain seq x y z
N ARG A 1 -5.71 -6.82 -14.25
CA ARG A 1 -6.65 -7.48 -13.33
C ARG A 1 -6.10 -7.60 -11.91
N SER A 2 -4.81 -7.57 -11.74
CA SER A 2 -4.15 -7.68 -10.42
C SER A 2 -4.00 -6.29 -9.78
N GLY A 3 -4.08 -6.26 -8.45
CA GLY A 3 -4.11 -5.03 -7.70
C GLY A 3 -5.51 -4.41 -7.64
N ASN A 4 -5.65 -3.35 -6.85
CA ASN A 4 -6.90 -2.62 -6.65
C ASN A 4 -6.63 -1.25 -6.04
N ILE A 5 -7.57 -0.34 -6.24
CA ILE A 5 -7.45 1.05 -5.78
C ILE A 5 -8.74 1.42 -5.07
N SER A 6 -8.64 2.17 -3.98
CA SER A 6 -9.80 2.72 -3.29
C SER A 6 -9.61 4.18 -2.88
N LEU A 7 -10.74 4.85 -2.68
CA LEU A 7 -10.82 6.24 -2.22
C LEU A 7 -11.87 6.34 -1.11
N LYS A 8 -11.46 6.85 0.06
CA LYS A 8 -12.39 7.08 1.19
C LYS A 8 -13.41 8.14 0.83
N THR A 9 -14.67 7.87 1.13
CA THR A 9 -15.81 8.77 0.81
C THR A 9 -16.99 8.53 1.74
N GLN A 10 -18.07 9.27 1.48
CA GLN A 10 -19.39 9.03 2.10
C GLN A 10 -20.42 8.80 1.00
N ASN A 11 -21.35 7.89 1.25
CA ASN A 11 -22.51 7.67 0.42
C ASN A 11 -23.78 7.70 1.29
N ASN A 12 -24.73 8.60 0.98
CA ASN A 12 -25.97 8.79 1.77
C ASN A 12 -25.72 8.92 3.29
N ASN A 13 -24.72 9.69 3.71
CA ASN A 13 -24.26 9.87 5.10
C ASN A 13 -23.63 8.62 5.75
N GLU A 14 -23.39 7.55 5.01
CA GLU A 14 -22.65 6.38 5.48
C GLU A 14 -21.16 6.53 5.09
N GLU A 15 -20.27 6.45 6.07
CA GLU A 15 -18.82 6.46 5.80
C GLU A 15 -18.37 5.15 5.16
N GLY A 16 -17.52 5.26 4.15
CA GLY A 16 -17.04 4.11 3.41
C GLY A 16 -15.93 4.48 2.43
N PHE A 17 -15.80 3.69 1.41
CA PHE A 17 -14.83 3.91 0.32
C PHE A 17 -15.36 3.33 -0.99
N LEU A 18 -14.96 3.96 -2.07
CA LEU A 18 -15.10 3.43 -3.43
C LEU A 18 -13.90 2.55 -3.73
N ILE A 19 -14.12 1.37 -4.30
CA ILE A 19 -13.06 0.43 -4.68
C ILE A 19 -13.31 -0.17 -6.05
N THR A 20 -12.23 -0.45 -6.78
CA THR A 20 -12.29 -1.14 -8.06
C THR A 20 -12.91 -2.53 -7.91
N PRO A 21 -13.78 -2.96 -8.87
CA PRO A 21 -14.51 -4.22 -8.76
C PRO A 21 -13.62 -5.43 -9.00
N SER A 22 -14.05 -6.58 -8.49
CA SER A 22 -13.43 -7.87 -8.75
C SER A 22 -13.59 -8.28 -10.23
N GLY A 23 -12.53 -8.82 -10.82
CA GLY A 23 -12.56 -9.53 -12.09
C GLY A 23 -12.69 -8.67 -13.37
N LYS A 24 -12.92 -7.36 -13.30
CA LYS A 24 -12.94 -6.46 -14.46
C LYS A 24 -11.54 -6.03 -14.89
N LYS A 25 -11.34 -5.84 -16.20
CA LYS A 25 -10.11 -5.26 -16.74
C LYS A 25 -10.12 -3.75 -16.53
N TYR A 26 -9.00 -3.16 -16.11
CA TYR A 26 -8.89 -1.72 -15.87
C TYR A 26 -9.24 -0.88 -17.10
N ASP A 27 -8.77 -1.27 -18.29
CA ASP A 27 -9.04 -0.55 -19.56
C ASP A 27 -10.53 -0.51 -19.95
N SER A 28 -11.36 -1.35 -19.32
CA SER A 28 -12.82 -1.42 -19.57
C SER A 28 -13.66 -0.85 -18.45
N LEU A 29 -13.03 -0.32 -17.37
CA LEU A 29 -13.75 0.25 -16.24
C LEU A 29 -14.40 1.57 -16.60
N LYS A 30 -15.63 1.73 -16.13
CA LYS A 30 -16.38 2.99 -16.14
C LYS A 30 -16.57 3.47 -14.70
N ALA A 31 -16.88 4.74 -14.53
CA ALA A 31 -17.13 5.32 -13.21
C ALA A 31 -18.23 4.54 -12.43
N ASP A 32 -19.29 4.13 -13.13
CA ASP A 32 -20.40 3.38 -12.54
C ASP A 32 -20.05 1.92 -12.15
N ASP A 33 -18.88 1.45 -12.53
CA ASP A 33 -18.39 0.12 -12.15
C ASP A 33 -17.71 0.10 -10.78
N ILE A 34 -17.39 1.27 -10.23
CA ILE A 34 -16.68 1.39 -8.95
C ILE A 34 -17.66 1.12 -7.80
N VAL A 35 -17.29 0.21 -6.93
CA VAL A 35 -18.18 -0.31 -5.87
C VAL A 35 -17.98 0.47 -4.58
N PHE A 36 -19.09 0.89 -3.96
CA PHE A 36 -19.05 1.43 -2.60
C PHE A 36 -19.06 0.30 -1.58
N VAL A 37 -18.16 0.39 -0.59
CA VAL A 37 -18.11 -0.49 0.59
C VAL A 37 -18.10 0.39 1.82
N SER A 38 -19.02 0.14 2.77
CA SER A 38 -19.05 0.88 4.04
C SER A 38 -17.89 0.48 4.96
N LEU A 39 -17.54 1.31 5.94
CA LEU A 39 -16.55 0.95 6.96
C LEU A 39 -16.99 -0.23 7.85
N GLU A 40 -18.28 -0.60 7.82
CA GLU A 40 -18.79 -1.83 8.43
C GLU A 40 -18.62 -3.07 7.53
N GLY A 41 -18.16 -2.87 6.27
CA GLY A 41 -17.93 -3.94 5.30
C GLY A 41 -19.19 -4.35 4.51
N LYS A 42 -20.21 -3.49 4.46
CA LYS A 42 -21.45 -3.72 3.70
C LYS A 42 -21.31 -3.15 2.29
N TYR A 43 -21.86 -3.82 1.32
CA TYR A 43 -21.95 -3.38 -0.08
C TYR A 43 -23.21 -3.98 -0.75
N ASP A 44 -23.57 -3.51 -1.95
CA ASP A 44 -24.71 -4.06 -2.70
C ASP A 44 -24.32 -5.43 -3.30
N GLU A 45 -24.82 -6.49 -2.65
CA GLU A 45 -24.56 -7.88 -3.09
C GLU A 45 -25.19 -8.22 -4.46
N LYS A 46 -26.15 -7.44 -4.93
CA LYS A 46 -26.81 -7.64 -6.24
C LYS A 46 -26.05 -6.99 -7.38
N GLY A 47 -25.18 -6.03 -7.08
CA GLY A 47 -24.35 -5.31 -8.03
C GLY A 47 -23.02 -5.98 -8.35
N LEU A 48 -22.10 -5.19 -8.89
CA LEU A 48 -20.71 -5.63 -9.04
C LEU A 48 -20.08 -5.86 -7.69
N GLN A 49 -19.36 -6.96 -7.57
CA GLN A 49 -18.65 -7.27 -6.32
C GLN A 49 -17.40 -6.41 -6.18
N PRO A 50 -17.10 -5.88 -5.00
CA PRO A 50 -15.84 -5.19 -4.75
C PRO A 50 -14.66 -6.13 -4.96
N SER A 51 -13.44 -5.59 -5.10
CA SER A 51 -12.23 -6.42 -5.03
C SER A 51 -12.32 -7.38 -3.84
N SER A 52 -11.93 -8.64 -4.03
CA SER A 52 -11.88 -9.64 -2.95
C SER A 52 -11.00 -9.21 -1.76
N GLU A 53 -10.15 -8.20 -1.98
CA GLU A 53 -9.19 -7.69 -1.01
C GLU A 53 -9.66 -6.42 -0.28
N TRP A 54 -10.94 -6.06 -0.39
CA TRP A 54 -11.52 -4.88 0.23
C TRP A 54 -11.29 -4.77 1.76
N ARG A 55 -11.03 -5.90 2.44
CA ARG A 55 -10.85 -5.94 3.91
C ARG A 55 -9.66 -5.12 4.36
N PHE A 56 -8.49 -5.29 3.77
CA PHE A 56 -7.34 -4.49 4.18
C PHE A 56 -7.47 -3.01 3.80
N HIS A 57 -8.19 -2.66 2.72
CA HIS A 57 -8.51 -1.26 2.44
C HIS A 57 -9.34 -0.66 3.56
N LYS A 58 -10.42 -1.35 3.96
CA LYS A 58 -11.26 -0.95 5.09
C LYS A 58 -10.44 -0.76 6.37
N ASP A 59 -9.62 -1.74 6.71
CA ASP A 59 -8.85 -1.74 7.95
C ASP A 59 -7.75 -0.67 7.94
N ILE A 60 -7.16 -0.35 6.79
CA ILE A 60 -6.27 0.82 6.63
C ILE A 60 -7.05 2.10 6.96
N TYR A 61 -8.25 2.32 6.42
CA TYR A 61 -9.05 3.52 6.71
C TYR A 61 -9.49 3.62 8.17
N LEU A 62 -9.69 2.50 8.84
CA LEU A 62 -10.04 2.47 10.28
C LEU A 62 -8.84 2.76 11.18
N ASN A 63 -7.63 2.32 10.80
CA ASN A 63 -6.43 2.39 11.63
C ASN A 63 -5.51 3.58 11.29
N LYS A 64 -5.67 4.20 10.10
CA LYS A 64 -4.84 5.31 9.61
C LYS A 64 -5.70 6.52 9.33
N THR A 65 -5.69 7.48 10.24
CA THR A 65 -6.55 8.68 10.15
C THR A 65 -6.21 9.58 8.95
N ASP A 66 -4.96 9.53 8.49
CA ASP A 66 -4.45 10.27 7.33
C ASP A 66 -4.63 9.50 6.00
N ALA A 67 -5.11 8.26 6.03
CA ALA A 67 -5.42 7.52 4.81
C ALA A 67 -6.73 8.01 4.18
N LYS A 68 -6.65 8.53 2.95
CA LYS A 68 -7.81 8.89 2.13
C LYS A 68 -7.88 8.08 0.83
N ALA A 69 -6.76 7.52 0.38
CA ALA A 69 -6.68 6.60 -0.75
C ALA A 69 -5.71 5.46 -0.45
N VAL A 70 -5.98 4.29 -1.02
CA VAL A 70 -5.12 3.10 -0.92
C VAL A 70 -4.90 2.53 -2.32
N VAL A 71 -3.66 2.21 -2.62
CA VAL A 71 -3.21 1.55 -3.86
C VAL A 71 -2.53 0.25 -3.51
N HIS A 72 -3.05 -0.84 -4.04
CA HIS A 72 -2.42 -2.15 -4.02
C HIS A 72 -2.03 -2.56 -5.44
N ALA A 73 -0.80 -3.04 -5.62
CA ALA A 73 -0.28 -3.43 -6.91
C ALA A 73 0.62 -4.67 -6.83
N HIS A 74 0.56 -5.50 -7.89
CA HIS A 74 1.50 -6.59 -8.15
C HIS A 74 2.59 -6.09 -9.11
N SER A 75 3.24 -4.99 -8.77
CA SER A 75 4.29 -4.42 -9.60
C SER A 75 5.52 -5.34 -9.61
N PRO A 76 6.25 -5.45 -10.74
CA PRO A 76 7.21 -6.54 -10.96
C PRO A 76 8.30 -6.64 -9.90
N HIS A 77 8.93 -5.52 -9.55
CA HIS A 77 10.06 -5.53 -8.62
C HIS A 77 9.60 -5.68 -7.16
N ALA A 78 8.52 -5.01 -6.76
CA ALA A 78 7.94 -5.17 -5.42
C ALA A 78 7.48 -6.61 -5.19
N THR A 79 6.83 -7.24 -6.19
CA THR A 79 6.45 -8.64 -6.13
C THR A 79 7.67 -9.57 -6.01
N ALA A 80 8.72 -9.32 -6.81
CA ALA A 80 9.94 -10.11 -6.75
C ALA A 80 10.62 -10.02 -5.37
N VAL A 81 10.73 -8.82 -4.79
CA VAL A 81 11.31 -8.64 -3.45
C VAL A 81 10.42 -9.26 -2.39
N SER A 82 9.10 -9.10 -2.48
CA SER A 82 8.16 -9.66 -1.50
C SER A 82 8.24 -11.19 -1.39
N ALA A 83 8.65 -11.87 -2.47
CA ALA A 83 8.81 -13.33 -2.47
C ALA A 83 9.95 -13.82 -1.58
N HIS A 84 10.83 -12.93 -1.11
CA HIS A 84 11.89 -13.26 -0.15
C HIS A 84 11.44 -13.13 1.32
N ASN A 85 10.23 -12.63 1.58
CA ASN A 85 9.65 -12.47 2.91
C ASN A 85 10.55 -11.67 3.87
N LYS A 86 11.23 -10.64 3.34
CA LYS A 86 12.19 -9.80 4.07
C LYS A 86 11.86 -8.33 3.87
N ASP A 87 12.11 -7.55 4.90
CA ASP A 87 12.05 -6.10 4.85
C ASP A 87 13.13 -5.55 3.91
N ILE A 88 12.87 -4.41 3.27
CA ILE A 88 13.89 -3.65 2.57
C ILE A 88 14.53 -2.70 3.58
N PRO A 89 15.84 -2.84 3.87
CA PRO A 89 16.54 -2.00 4.81
C PRO A 89 16.82 -0.59 4.24
N ALA A 90 17.31 0.31 5.07
CA ALA A 90 17.68 1.68 4.70
C ALA A 90 18.94 1.75 3.80
N PHE A 91 18.95 1.04 2.67
CA PHE A 91 20.04 1.10 1.69
C PHE A 91 20.04 2.40 0.88
N HIS A 92 18.93 3.12 0.87
CA HIS A 92 18.72 4.38 0.17
C HIS A 92 17.84 5.32 1.03
N TYR A 93 18.13 6.62 1.06
CA TYR A 93 17.41 7.57 1.91
C TYR A 93 15.91 7.71 1.57
N MET A 94 15.51 7.42 0.33
CA MET A 94 14.10 7.47 -0.11
C MET A 94 13.21 6.43 0.58
N ILE A 95 13.76 5.43 1.25
CA ILE A 95 13.02 4.53 2.16
C ILE A 95 12.13 5.33 3.13
N ALA A 96 12.58 6.52 3.56
CA ALA A 96 11.81 7.41 4.43
C ALA A 96 10.44 7.83 3.88
N LEU A 97 10.22 7.78 2.58
CA LEU A 97 8.91 8.09 1.97
C LEU A 97 7.83 7.07 2.38
N ALA A 98 8.22 5.83 2.63
CA ALA A 98 7.34 4.82 3.18
C ALA A 98 6.98 5.04 4.65
N GLY A 99 7.57 6.04 5.32
CA GLY A 99 7.23 6.48 6.68
C GLY A 99 8.18 6.00 7.77
N GLY A 100 9.18 5.18 7.47
CA GLY A 100 10.12 4.62 8.44
C GLY A 100 11.53 4.46 7.90
N ASP A 101 12.34 3.72 8.62
CA ASP A 101 13.74 3.38 8.28
C ASP A 101 13.88 2.06 7.50
N ASN A 102 12.77 1.43 7.17
CA ASN A 102 12.67 0.26 6.30
C ASN A 102 11.30 0.22 5.62
N ILE A 103 11.17 -0.57 4.56
CA ILE A 103 9.86 -1.00 4.05
C ILE A 103 9.62 -2.42 4.57
N LYS A 104 8.64 -2.57 5.46
CA LYS A 104 8.30 -3.87 6.05
C LYS A 104 7.65 -4.79 5.02
N CYS A 105 7.85 -6.09 5.18
CA CYS A 105 7.16 -7.12 4.43
C CYS A 105 6.14 -7.82 5.36
N ALA A 106 4.85 -7.57 5.12
CA ALA A 106 3.77 -8.22 5.86
C ALA A 106 3.84 -9.74 5.70
N LYS A 107 3.54 -10.48 6.76
CA LYS A 107 3.51 -11.95 6.73
C LYS A 107 2.53 -12.46 5.68
N TYR A 108 2.85 -13.59 5.07
CA TYR A 108 1.95 -14.21 4.10
C TYR A 108 0.64 -14.66 4.76
N ALA A 109 -0.45 -14.36 4.08
CA ALA A 109 -1.75 -14.97 4.30
C ALA A 109 -2.50 -15.02 2.96
N THR A 110 -3.54 -15.85 2.86
CA THR A 110 -4.32 -15.98 1.63
C THR A 110 -5.03 -14.67 1.30
N PHE A 111 -5.03 -14.28 0.02
CA PHE A 111 -5.70 -13.05 -0.44
C PHE A 111 -7.18 -13.00 -0.01
N GLY A 112 -7.68 -11.82 0.31
CA GLY A 112 -9.06 -11.59 0.72
C GLY A 112 -9.42 -12.03 2.14
N THR A 113 -8.48 -12.59 2.93
CA THR A 113 -8.71 -12.99 4.30
C THR A 113 -8.52 -11.83 5.29
N GLN A 114 -9.11 -11.95 6.47
CA GLN A 114 -8.87 -11.02 7.56
C GLN A 114 -7.42 -11.12 8.07
N GLU A 115 -6.85 -12.33 8.11
CA GLU A 115 -5.46 -12.56 8.50
C GLU A 115 -4.48 -11.73 7.64
N LEU A 116 -4.70 -11.66 6.31
CA LEU A 116 -3.90 -10.81 5.44
C LEU A 116 -4.04 -9.34 5.83
N SER A 117 -5.25 -8.89 6.11
CA SER A 117 -5.51 -7.52 6.56
C SER A 117 -4.76 -7.20 7.84
N ASP A 118 -4.84 -8.06 8.85
CA ASP A 118 -4.19 -7.89 10.14
C ASP A 118 -2.65 -7.82 9.99
N ASN A 119 -2.06 -8.69 9.17
CA ASN A 119 -0.63 -8.68 8.87
C ASN A 119 -0.18 -7.39 8.16
N ILE A 120 -1.01 -6.83 7.26
CA ILE A 120 -0.75 -5.56 6.60
C ILE A 120 -0.79 -4.42 7.61
N ILE A 121 -1.78 -4.38 8.51
CA ILE A 121 -1.89 -3.33 9.53
C ILE A 121 -0.68 -3.37 10.48
N GLU A 122 -0.21 -4.56 10.88
CA GLU A 122 1.04 -4.73 11.65
C GLU A 122 2.25 -4.16 10.88
N ALA A 123 2.39 -4.49 9.60
CA ALA A 123 3.50 -4.01 8.78
C ALA A 123 3.45 -2.49 8.52
N LEU A 124 2.25 -1.91 8.48
CA LEU A 124 2.04 -0.46 8.33
C LEU A 124 2.19 0.33 9.63
N GLU A 125 2.55 -0.29 10.75
CA GLU A 125 2.80 0.46 11.98
C GLU A 125 3.92 1.50 11.77
N ASN A 126 3.58 2.79 11.94
CA ASN A 126 4.44 3.95 11.63
C ASN A 126 4.94 3.99 10.17
N ARG A 127 4.19 3.43 9.23
CA ARG A 127 4.53 3.38 7.80
C ARG A 127 3.31 3.70 6.93
N LYS A 128 3.59 4.15 5.70
CA LYS A 128 2.58 4.46 4.67
C LYS A 128 2.56 3.45 3.53
N ALA A 129 3.55 2.58 3.47
CA ALA A 129 3.61 1.50 2.50
C ALA A 129 4.30 0.28 3.10
N CYS A 130 3.94 -0.91 2.59
CA CYS A 130 4.63 -2.16 2.90
C CYS A 130 4.58 -3.12 1.71
N LEU A 131 5.50 -4.09 1.70
CA LEU A 131 5.41 -5.27 0.86
C LEU A 131 4.45 -6.28 1.51
N MET A 132 3.90 -7.15 0.70
CA MET A 132 3.04 -8.27 1.11
C MET A 132 3.72 -9.55 0.65
N SER A 133 4.12 -10.42 1.57
CA SER A 133 4.87 -11.66 1.27
C SER A 133 4.25 -12.46 0.14
N ASN A 134 5.05 -12.80 -0.90
CA ASN A 134 4.65 -13.57 -2.07
C ASN A 134 3.44 -13.01 -2.83
N HIS A 135 3.23 -11.67 -2.79
CA HIS A 135 2.02 -11.06 -3.30
C HIS A 135 2.30 -9.76 -4.08
N GLY A 136 2.79 -8.74 -3.42
CA GLY A 136 3.02 -7.42 -4.02
C GLY A 136 3.27 -6.34 -2.99
N GLN A 137 2.63 -5.19 -3.18
CA GLN A 137 2.76 -4.03 -2.29
C GLN A 137 1.41 -3.36 -2.02
N VAL A 138 1.35 -2.61 -0.92
CA VAL A 138 0.27 -1.67 -0.63
C VAL A 138 0.85 -0.34 -0.14
N ALA A 139 0.26 0.76 -0.60
CA ALA A 139 0.58 2.12 -0.18
C ALA A 139 -0.71 2.91 0.06
N TYR A 140 -0.68 3.87 1.00
CA TYR A 140 -1.78 4.79 1.20
C TYR A 140 -1.31 6.24 1.24
N GLY A 141 -2.22 7.15 0.93
CA GLY A 141 -1.98 8.59 0.93
C GLY A 141 -3.19 9.40 1.38
N ASP A 142 -3.01 10.70 1.50
CA ASP A 142 -4.05 11.68 1.82
C ASP A 142 -4.93 12.04 0.62
N ASN A 143 -4.57 11.58 -0.55
CA ASN A 143 -5.34 11.64 -1.79
C ASN A 143 -4.86 10.54 -2.75
N LEU A 144 -5.55 10.39 -3.88
CA LEU A 144 -5.26 9.34 -4.85
C LEU A 144 -3.88 9.49 -5.49
N ASN A 145 -3.47 10.72 -5.82
CA ASN A 145 -2.17 10.97 -6.43
C ASN A 145 -1.03 10.61 -5.46
N SER A 146 -1.10 11.05 -4.20
CA SER A 146 -0.06 10.76 -3.21
C SER A 146 0.05 9.27 -2.88
N ALA A 147 -1.07 8.53 -2.89
CA ALA A 147 -1.04 7.07 -2.71
C ALA A 147 -0.41 6.37 -3.93
N PHE A 148 -0.72 6.83 -5.13
CA PHE A 148 -0.19 6.28 -6.38
C PHE A 148 1.31 6.57 -6.53
N GLU A 149 1.72 7.83 -6.33
CA GLU A 149 3.13 8.23 -6.35
C GLU A 149 3.98 7.43 -5.34
N LEU A 150 3.43 7.19 -4.14
CA LEU A 150 4.13 6.34 -3.16
C LEU A 150 4.24 4.90 -3.63
N ALA A 151 3.21 4.34 -4.25
CA ALA A 151 3.27 2.98 -4.81
C ALA A 151 4.29 2.87 -5.95
N GLU A 152 4.39 3.89 -6.83
CA GLU A 152 5.43 3.96 -7.87
C GLU A 152 6.83 4.05 -7.25
N GLU A 153 6.99 4.87 -6.20
CA GLU A 153 8.28 5.00 -5.54
C GLU A 153 8.71 3.70 -4.82
N VAL A 154 7.77 2.96 -4.21
CA VAL A 154 8.07 1.64 -3.65
C VAL A 154 8.54 0.67 -4.73
N GLU A 155 7.93 0.67 -5.91
CA GLU A 155 8.38 -0.13 -7.05
C GLU A 155 9.80 0.27 -7.51
N ASN A 156 10.09 1.58 -7.61
CA ASN A 156 11.41 2.10 -7.94
C ASN A 156 12.47 1.68 -6.90
N ILE A 157 12.15 1.81 -5.62
CA ILE A 157 13.03 1.39 -4.52
C ILE A 157 13.31 -0.12 -4.59
N CYS A 158 12.30 -0.95 -4.86
CA CYS A 158 12.49 -2.38 -5.05
C CYS A 158 13.41 -2.69 -6.23
N HIS A 159 13.24 -2.00 -7.36
CA HIS A 159 14.12 -2.13 -8.53
C HIS A 159 15.57 -1.75 -8.18
N GLN A 160 15.77 -0.63 -7.50
CA GLN A 160 17.09 -0.17 -7.06
C GLN A 160 17.72 -1.17 -6.07
N TYR A 161 16.93 -1.70 -5.12
CA TYR A 161 17.40 -2.69 -4.16
C TYR A 161 17.87 -3.98 -4.83
N ILE A 162 17.10 -4.52 -5.77
CA ILE A 162 17.50 -5.69 -6.57
C ILE A 162 18.83 -5.46 -7.27
N ASN A 163 19.06 -4.25 -7.82
CA ASN A 163 20.32 -3.94 -8.49
C ASN A 163 21.47 -3.70 -7.50
N ALA A 164 21.19 -3.09 -6.35
CA ALA A 164 22.22 -2.90 -5.32
C ALA A 164 22.76 -4.22 -4.77
N ILE A 165 21.90 -5.19 -4.47
CA ILE A 165 22.32 -6.50 -3.93
C ILE A 165 23.09 -7.36 -4.95
N LYS A 166 22.92 -7.11 -6.26
CA LYS A 166 23.74 -7.77 -7.32
C LYS A 166 25.20 -7.33 -7.27
N LEU A 167 25.48 -6.14 -6.77
CA LEU A 167 26.86 -5.62 -6.61
C LEU A 167 27.51 -6.07 -5.30
N GLY A 168 26.76 -6.73 -4.43
CA GLY A 168 27.16 -7.16 -3.10
C GLY A 168 26.24 -6.62 -2.03
N GLU A 169 26.62 -6.75 -0.76
CA GLU A 169 25.84 -6.24 0.37
C GLU A 169 25.90 -4.71 0.42
N PRO A 170 24.73 -4.01 0.29
CA PRO A 170 24.73 -2.55 0.31
C PRO A 170 25.03 -2.02 1.70
N LYS A 171 25.70 -0.87 1.76
CA LYS A 171 25.87 -0.13 3.03
C LYS A 171 24.51 0.45 3.47
N ILE A 172 24.13 0.12 4.70
CA ILE A 172 22.86 0.58 5.29
C ILE A 172 23.09 1.87 6.06
N LEU A 173 22.20 2.85 5.88
CA LEU A 173 22.16 4.07 6.67
C LEU A 173 21.79 3.74 8.14
N SER A 174 22.45 4.42 9.07
CA SER A 174 22.15 4.29 10.49
C SER A 174 20.76 4.87 10.83
N SER A 175 20.20 4.42 11.95
CA SER A 175 18.93 4.98 12.44
C SER A 175 19.00 6.49 12.65
N SER A 176 20.14 7.02 13.13
CA SER A 176 20.33 8.47 13.31
C SER A 176 20.36 9.25 11.99
N GLU A 177 20.93 8.66 10.90
CA GLU A 177 20.87 9.26 9.57
C GLU A 177 19.43 9.25 9.04
N MET A 178 18.70 8.15 9.24
CA MET A 178 17.31 8.05 8.82
C MET A 178 16.38 8.97 9.62
N ASP A 179 16.60 9.18 10.91
CA ASP A 179 15.84 10.14 11.72
C ASP A 179 15.91 11.56 11.17
N VAL A 180 17.10 12.00 10.74
CA VAL A 180 17.31 13.30 10.09
C VAL A 180 16.52 13.39 8.79
N ILE A 181 16.50 12.31 8.00
CA ILE A 181 15.77 12.26 6.72
C ILE A 181 14.26 12.28 6.95
N LEU A 182 13.78 11.46 7.90
CA LEU A 182 12.35 11.41 8.25
C LEU A 182 11.82 12.78 8.70
N GLU A 183 12.60 13.53 9.47
CA GLU A 183 12.24 14.88 9.88
C GLU A 183 12.20 15.85 8.68
N LYS A 184 13.16 15.76 7.76
CA LYS A 184 13.16 16.55 6.52
C LYS A 184 11.95 16.24 5.63
N VAL A 185 11.60 14.96 5.46
CA VAL A 185 10.43 14.53 4.67
C VAL A 185 9.12 15.09 5.24
N LYS A 186 8.96 15.10 6.58
CA LYS A 186 7.78 15.71 7.24
C LYS A 186 7.65 17.19 6.92
N ASN A 187 8.77 17.91 6.85
CA ASN A 187 8.79 19.37 6.62
C ASN A 187 8.67 19.73 5.12
N TYR A 188 9.17 18.86 4.22
CA TYR A 188 9.09 19.07 2.77
C TYR A 188 7.65 19.07 2.23
N LYS A 189 6.75 18.32 2.85
CA LYS A 189 5.32 18.25 2.49
C LYS A 189 4.48 19.43 3.00
N LYS A 190 5.08 20.37 3.74
CA LYS A 190 4.40 21.55 4.29
C LYS A 190 4.64 22.84 3.47
N GLY A 191 5.44 22.81 2.43
CA GLY A 191 5.69 23.85 1.44
C GLY A 191 4.92 23.62 0.16
#